data_3e94b127576213636b77c8ba0c856c58
#
_entry.id   3e94b127576213636b77c8ba0c856c58
#
_cell.length_a   1.000
_cell.length_b   1.000
_cell.length_c   1.000
_cell.angle_alpha   90.00
_cell.angle_beta   90.00
_cell.angle_gamma   90.00
#
_symmetry.space_group_name_H-M   'P 1'
#
loop_
_entity.id
_entity.type
_entity.pdbx_description
1 polymer ?
#
loop_
_entity_poly.entity_id
_entity_poly.type
_entity_poly.pdbx_seq_one_letter_code
_entity_poly.pdbx_strand_id
1 'polypeptide(L)'
;MSDTLTTKATRFVSVLPHCSVLKMTVSHADENGLQMCLPYSEQIIGNPADGVVAGGSLTTLMDTACGTAVFVALPGNELCPTLDLRVDYMKSARPGSDLFAEARVVRVTSSVVFTRCDVFQQLDGEREEVARCTANFMRIGKQIGGR
;
A
#
# COMPACT_ATOMS: atom_id res chain seq x y z
N MET A 1 -12.38 17.58 -1.91
CA MET A 1 -10.93 17.31 -2.16
C MET A 1 -10.56 15.88 -1.85
N SER A 2 -10.92 15.31 -0.69
CA SER A 2 -10.65 13.90 -0.36
C SER A 2 -11.25 12.91 -1.38
N ASP A 3 -12.49 13.11 -1.82
CA ASP A 3 -13.15 12.24 -2.80
C ASP A 3 -12.41 12.17 -4.14
N THR A 4 -11.81 13.29 -4.58
CA THR A 4 -11.03 13.33 -5.82
C THR A 4 -9.73 12.54 -5.69
N LEU A 5 -9.04 12.62 -4.55
CA LEU A 5 -7.80 11.87 -4.30
C LEU A 5 -8.08 10.37 -4.13
N THR A 6 -9.15 10.02 -3.43
CA THR A 6 -9.60 8.62 -3.33
C THR A 6 -9.94 8.05 -4.71
N THR A 7 -10.61 8.81 -5.56
CA THR A 7 -10.91 8.40 -6.93
C THR A 7 -9.63 8.20 -7.75
N LYS A 8 -8.67 9.12 -7.65
CA LYS A 8 -7.36 9.01 -8.32
C LYS A 8 -6.61 7.74 -7.88
N ALA A 9 -6.56 7.49 -6.58
CA ALA A 9 -5.93 6.30 -6.01
C ALA A 9 -6.63 5.01 -6.47
N THR A 10 -7.95 4.98 -6.43
CA THR A 10 -8.74 3.81 -6.85
C THR A 10 -8.53 3.48 -8.33
N ARG A 11 -8.50 4.49 -9.19
CA ARG A 11 -8.20 4.28 -10.63
C ARG A 11 -6.81 3.72 -10.85
N PHE A 12 -5.81 4.22 -10.13
CA PHE A 12 -4.45 3.70 -10.21
C PHE A 12 -4.38 2.23 -9.81
N VAL A 13 -4.94 1.88 -8.67
CA VAL A 13 -4.95 0.50 -8.17
C VAL A 13 -5.72 -0.44 -9.09
N SER A 14 -6.81 0.03 -9.72
CA SER A 14 -7.67 -0.79 -10.59
C SER A 14 -6.99 -1.29 -11.87
N VAL A 15 -5.92 -0.63 -12.31
CA VAL A 15 -5.18 -1.05 -13.51
C VAL A 15 -3.98 -1.95 -13.20
N LEU A 16 -3.73 -2.25 -11.93
CA LEU A 16 -2.64 -3.11 -11.49
C LEU A 16 -3.15 -4.56 -11.37
N PRO A 17 -2.73 -5.48 -12.27
CA PRO A 17 -3.23 -6.86 -12.25
C PRO A 17 -3.02 -7.58 -10.92
N HIS A 18 -1.89 -7.34 -10.25
CA HIS A 18 -1.56 -7.95 -8.98
C HIS A 18 -2.54 -7.53 -7.86
N CYS A 19 -2.97 -6.26 -7.87
CA CYS A 19 -4.00 -5.77 -6.96
C CYS A 19 -5.34 -6.46 -7.18
N SER A 20 -5.70 -6.71 -8.44
CA SER A 20 -6.92 -7.45 -8.81
C SER A 20 -6.89 -8.88 -8.28
N VAL A 21 -5.78 -9.58 -8.46
CA VAL A 21 -5.62 -10.99 -8.00
C VAL A 21 -5.77 -11.06 -6.48
N LEU A 22 -5.15 -10.14 -5.75
CA LEU A 22 -5.20 -10.09 -4.28
C LEU A 22 -6.43 -9.35 -3.73
N LYS A 23 -7.25 -8.78 -4.61
CA LYS A 23 -8.46 -8.01 -4.27
C LYS A 23 -8.17 -6.82 -3.35
N MET A 24 -6.98 -6.21 -3.51
CA MET A 24 -6.63 -5.00 -2.78
C MET A 24 -7.49 -3.82 -3.20
N THR A 25 -7.94 -3.04 -2.24
CA THR A 25 -8.77 -1.86 -2.48
C THR A 25 -8.24 -0.64 -1.74
N VAL A 26 -8.56 0.54 -2.25
CA VAL A 26 -8.33 1.81 -1.56
C VAL A 26 -9.54 2.10 -0.68
N SER A 27 -9.31 2.25 0.61
CA SER A 27 -10.35 2.63 1.56
C SER A 27 -10.55 4.14 1.58
N HIS A 28 -9.46 4.89 1.55
CA HIS A 28 -9.46 6.34 1.67
C HIS A 28 -8.13 6.93 1.21
N ALA A 29 -8.17 8.14 0.62
CA ALA A 29 -6.97 8.93 0.32
C ALA A 29 -7.27 10.42 0.47
N ASP A 30 -6.34 11.14 1.09
CA ASP A 30 -6.36 12.59 1.25
C ASP A 30 -4.94 13.17 1.14
N GLU A 31 -4.77 14.44 1.46
CA GLU A 31 -3.47 15.11 1.43
C GLU A 31 -2.48 14.58 2.48
N ASN A 32 -2.94 13.85 3.49
CA ASN A 32 -2.10 13.30 4.58
C ASN A 32 -1.63 11.89 4.29
N GLY A 33 -2.31 11.16 3.42
CA GLY A 33 -1.97 9.79 3.10
C GLY A 33 -3.11 8.98 2.50
N LEU A 34 -2.95 7.68 2.60
CA LEU A 34 -3.79 6.69 1.94
C LEU A 34 -3.98 5.48 2.85
N GLN A 35 -5.17 4.94 2.87
CA GLN A 35 -5.45 3.64 3.47
C GLN A 35 -5.87 2.65 2.39
N MET A 36 -5.23 1.47 2.40
CA MET A 36 -5.59 0.33 1.56
C MET A 36 -5.98 -0.88 2.40
N CYS A 37 -6.78 -1.75 1.83
CA CYS A 37 -7.19 -3.02 2.42
C CYS A 37 -6.72 -4.19 1.55
N LEU A 38 -6.11 -5.18 2.20
CA LEU A 38 -5.85 -6.52 1.66
C LEU A 38 -6.78 -7.49 2.39
N PRO A 39 -7.84 -7.99 1.74
CA PRO A 39 -8.74 -8.93 2.39
C PRO A 39 -8.05 -10.26 2.65
N TYR A 40 -8.36 -10.87 3.79
CA TYR A 40 -7.88 -12.23 4.08
C TYR A 40 -8.47 -13.22 3.09
N SER A 41 -7.62 -14.06 2.51
CA SER A 41 -8.01 -15.11 1.58
C SER A 41 -6.99 -16.25 1.60
N GLU A 42 -7.35 -17.38 0.99
CA GLU A 42 -6.43 -18.50 0.82
C GLU A 42 -5.16 -18.14 0.04
N GLN A 43 -5.25 -17.14 -0.84
CA GLN A 43 -4.14 -16.72 -1.69
C GLN A 43 -3.00 -16.02 -0.94
N ILE A 44 -3.25 -15.55 0.28
CA ILE A 44 -2.25 -14.85 1.08
C ILE A 44 -1.76 -15.68 2.28
N ILE A 45 -2.19 -16.92 2.40
CA ILE A 45 -1.76 -17.82 3.47
C ILE A 45 -0.32 -18.25 3.23
N GLY A 46 0.53 -18.05 4.24
CA GLY A 46 1.93 -18.49 4.22
C GLY A 46 2.12 -19.89 4.79
N ASN A 47 1.33 -20.27 5.79
CA ASN A 47 1.34 -21.58 6.41
C ASN A 47 -0.06 -22.18 6.42
N PRO A 48 -0.34 -23.18 5.57
CA PRO A 48 -1.66 -23.81 5.52
C PRO A 48 -2.12 -24.48 6.83
N ALA A 49 -1.18 -24.86 7.69
CA ALA A 49 -1.50 -25.55 8.94
C ALA A 49 -2.20 -24.62 9.96
N ASP A 50 -1.86 -23.35 9.98
CA ASP A 50 -2.40 -22.37 10.92
C ASP A 50 -3.08 -21.16 10.28
N GLY A 51 -2.98 -21.02 8.95
CA GLY A 51 -3.58 -19.91 8.20
C GLY A 51 -2.88 -18.57 8.35
N VAL A 52 -1.68 -18.53 8.91
CA VAL A 52 -0.89 -17.30 9.06
C VAL A 52 -0.59 -16.67 7.70
N VAL A 53 -0.72 -15.38 7.60
CA VAL A 53 -0.47 -14.61 6.38
C VAL A 53 1.00 -14.65 5.98
N ALA A 54 1.27 -14.89 4.69
CA ALA A 54 2.61 -14.83 4.14
C ALA A 54 3.18 -13.41 4.25
N GLY A 55 4.42 -13.31 4.74
CA GLY A 55 5.12 -12.02 4.87
C GLY A 55 5.22 -11.26 3.54
N GLY A 56 5.41 -11.97 2.43
CA GLY A 56 5.42 -11.37 1.09
C GLY A 56 4.12 -10.69 0.70
N SER A 57 2.98 -11.15 1.22
CA SER A 57 1.69 -10.48 1.01
C SER A 57 1.64 -9.12 1.72
N LEU A 58 2.20 -9.01 2.92
CA LEU A 58 2.34 -7.75 3.63
C LEU A 58 3.27 -6.79 2.89
N THR A 59 4.39 -7.29 2.36
CA THR A 59 5.31 -6.50 1.55
C THR A 59 4.64 -5.97 0.29
N THR A 60 3.86 -6.79 -0.39
CA THR A 60 3.07 -6.37 -1.56
C THR A 60 2.08 -5.27 -1.20
N LEU A 61 1.37 -5.41 -0.11
CA LEU A 61 0.43 -4.39 0.37
C LEU A 61 1.16 -3.07 0.67
N MET A 62 2.27 -3.11 1.38
CA MET A 62 3.04 -1.91 1.74
C MET A 62 3.66 -1.22 0.53
N ASP A 63 4.25 -1.97 -0.39
CA ASP A 63 4.82 -1.41 -1.63
C ASP A 63 3.73 -0.74 -2.47
N THR A 64 2.61 -1.40 -2.63
CA THR A 64 1.46 -0.87 -3.38
C THR A 64 0.87 0.37 -2.72
N ALA A 65 0.69 0.34 -1.40
CA ALA A 65 0.13 1.48 -0.66
C ALA A 65 1.06 2.71 -0.73
N CYS A 66 2.37 2.51 -0.53
CA CYS A 66 3.35 3.57 -0.66
C CYS A 66 3.42 4.12 -2.08
N GLY A 67 3.46 3.26 -3.10
CA GLY A 67 3.48 3.67 -4.51
C GLY A 67 2.22 4.44 -4.91
N THR A 68 1.07 4.02 -4.41
CA THR A 68 -0.20 4.72 -4.63
C THR A 68 -0.21 6.08 -3.92
N ALA A 69 0.32 6.16 -2.70
CA ALA A 69 0.46 7.43 -1.98
C ALA A 69 1.35 8.42 -2.76
N VAL A 70 2.44 7.94 -3.33
CA VAL A 70 3.32 8.75 -4.22
C VAL A 70 2.55 9.24 -5.44
N PHE A 71 1.84 8.34 -6.11
CA PHE A 71 1.05 8.67 -7.31
C PHE A 71 -0.01 9.74 -7.02
N VAL A 72 -0.66 9.67 -5.87
CA VAL A 72 -1.68 10.65 -5.45
C VAL A 72 -1.04 12.00 -5.09
N ALA A 73 0.11 11.99 -4.42
CA ALA A 73 0.78 13.19 -3.94
C ALA A 73 1.42 14.03 -5.07
N LEU A 74 1.82 13.38 -6.16
CA LEU A 74 2.45 14.08 -7.28
C LEU A 74 1.42 14.64 -8.26
N PRO A 75 1.71 15.78 -8.89
CA PRO A 75 0.85 16.33 -9.92
C PRO A 75 0.81 15.43 -11.16
N GLY A 76 -0.32 15.42 -11.86
CA GLY A 76 -0.50 14.58 -13.04
C GLY A 76 -0.59 13.09 -12.70
N ASN A 77 -0.06 12.25 -13.56
CA ASN A 77 -0.07 10.79 -13.43
C ASN A 77 1.35 10.23 -13.51
N GLU A 78 2.27 10.80 -12.74
CA GLU A 78 3.67 10.40 -12.74
C GLU A 78 3.85 9.01 -12.13
N LEU A 79 4.54 8.12 -12.84
CA LEU A 79 4.93 6.80 -12.36
C LEU A 79 6.30 6.87 -11.71
N CYS A 80 6.38 6.33 -10.51
CA CYS A 80 7.62 6.29 -9.74
C CYS A 80 7.91 4.84 -9.33
N PRO A 81 8.90 4.18 -9.96
CA PRO A 81 9.28 2.82 -9.55
C PRO A 81 9.93 2.82 -8.17
N THR A 82 9.74 1.73 -7.44
CA THR A 82 10.33 1.51 -6.14
C THR A 82 11.85 1.40 -6.25
N LEU A 83 12.57 2.20 -5.48
CA LEU A 83 14.03 2.12 -5.35
C LEU A 83 14.42 1.08 -4.31
N ASP A 84 13.84 1.21 -3.13
CA ASP A 84 14.08 0.29 -2.02
C ASP A 84 12.85 0.24 -1.11
N LEU A 85 12.77 -0.84 -0.36
CA LEU A 85 11.69 -1.11 0.58
C LEU A 85 12.31 -1.85 1.77
N ARG A 86 12.28 -1.22 2.94
CA ARG A 86 12.67 -1.88 4.18
C ARG A 86 11.44 -2.18 5.01
N VAL A 87 11.28 -3.43 5.38
CA VAL A 87 10.14 -3.92 6.16
C VAL A 87 10.59 -4.43 7.52
N ASP A 88 9.88 -4.01 8.56
CA ASP A 88 9.95 -4.60 9.89
C ASP A 88 8.67 -5.43 10.10
N TYR A 89 8.82 -6.75 10.17
CA TYR A 89 7.75 -7.68 10.54
C TYR A 89 7.73 -7.79 12.06
N MET A 90 6.77 -7.18 12.71
CA MET A 90 6.75 -7.06 14.16
C MET A 90 5.94 -8.15 14.84
N LYS A 91 4.93 -8.69 14.14
CA LYS A 91 3.99 -9.66 14.68
C LYS A 91 3.34 -10.45 13.55
N SER A 92 3.03 -11.72 13.80
CA SER A 92 2.23 -12.51 12.86
C SER A 92 0.82 -11.95 12.74
N ALA A 93 0.34 -11.78 11.51
CA ALA A 93 -1.04 -11.38 11.26
C ALA A 93 -1.99 -12.55 11.57
N ARG A 94 -3.05 -12.28 12.31
CA ARG A 94 -4.04 -13.30 12.66
C ARG A 94 -4.81 -13.79 11.43
N PRO A 95 -5.03 -15.11 11.32
CA PRO A 95 -5.88 -15.69 10.30
C PRO A 95 -7.32 -15.15 10.36
N GLY A 96 -7.95 -15.02 9.21
CA GLY A 96 -9.36 -14.68 9.09
C GLY A 96 -9.69 -13.20 9.17
N SER A 97 -8.73 -12.33 9.44
CA SER A 97 -8.95 -10.87 9.53
C SER A 97 -8.23 -10.13 8.42
N ASP A 98 -8.88 -9.13 7.86
CA ASP A 98 -8.32 -8.28 6.82
C ASP A 98 -7.14 -7.46 7.33
N LEU A 99 -6.28 -7.08 6.39
CA LEU A 99 -5.10 -6.26 6.65
C LEU A 99 -5.30 -4.87 6.05
N PHE A 100 -4.91 -3.86 6.81
CA PHE A 100 -4.98 -2.47 6.39
C PHE A 100 -3.58 -1.87 6.38
N ALA A 101 -3.30 -1.07 5.37
CA ALA A 101 -2.06 -0.32 5.26
C ALA A 101 -2.36 1.17 5.24
N GLU A 102 -1.72 1.91 6.12
CA GLU A 102 -1.72 3.37 6.10
C GLU A 102 -0.37 3.85 5.59
N ALA A 103 -0.36 4.43 4.40
CA ALA A 103 0.83 4.95 3.75
C ALA A 103 0.78 6.48 3.67
N ARG A 104 1.93 7.12 3.84
CA ARG A 104 2.06 8.57 3.67
C ARG A 104 3.37 8.94 3.00
N VAL A 105 3.35 10.02 2.25
CA VAL A 105 4.55 10.65 1.72
C VAL A 105 5.18 11.49 2.84
N VAL A 106 6.47 11.24 3.09
CA VAL A 106 7.24 11.98 4.09
C VAL A 106 7.91 13.20 3.46
N ARG A 107 8.47 13.03 2.26
CA ARG A 107 9.17 14.10 1.55
C ARG A 107 9.18 13.83 0.04
N VAL A 108 8.98 14.87 -0.73
CA VAL A 108 9.13 14.88 -2.18
C VAL A 108 10.37 15.68 -2.54
N THR A 109 11.26 15.09 -3.33
CA THR A 109 12.41 15.79 -3.93
C THR A 109 12.27 15.78 -5.46
N SER A 110 13.22 16.39 -6.16
CA SER A 110 13.23 16.39 -7.63
C SER A 110 13.43 15.00 -8.24
N SER A 111 14.07 14.08 -7.52
CA SER A 111 14.45 12.75 -8.02
C SER A 111 13.92 11.57 -7.20
N VAL A 112 13.57 11.78 -5.93
CA VAL A 112 13.14 10.71 -5.01
C VAL A 112 11.95 11.18 -4.18
N VAL A 113 11.04 10.26 -3.91
CA VAL A 113 9.93 10.43 -2.95
C VAL A 113 10.11 9.44 -1.81
N PHE A 114 10.10 9.94 -0.58
CA PHE A 114 10.26 9.16 0.65
C PHE A 114 8.89 8.89 1.26
N THR A 115 8.63 7.63 1.62
CA THR A 115 7.33 7.21 2.20
C THR A 115 7.49 6.38 3.45
N ARG A 116 6.42 6.27 4.22
CA ARG A 116 6.25 5.35 5.35
C ARG A 116 4.89 4.68 5.28
N CYS A 117 4.82 3.46 5.81
CA CYS A 117 3.59 2.71 5.88
C CYS A 117 3.54 1.84 7.14
N ASP A 118 2.38 1.82 7.77
CA ASP A 118 2.06 0.91 8.88
C ASP A 118 0.97 -0.06 8.43
N VAL A 119 1.14 -1.35 8.75
CA VAL A 119 0.15 -2.39 8.50
C VAL A 119 -0.43 -2.88 9.80
N PHE A 120 -1.74 -2.97 9.86
CA PHE A 120 -2.48 -3.35 11.06
C PHE A 120 -3.71 -4.18 10.74
N GLN A 121 -4.24 -4.84 11.77
CA GLN A 121 -5.55 -5.49 11.75
C GLN A 121 -6.45 -4.81 12.78
N GLN A 122 -7.77 -4.85 12.53
CA GLN A 122 -8.77 -4.47 13.52
C GLN A 122 -9.26 -5.74 14.20
N LEU A 123 -8.90 -5.91 15.47
CA LEU A 123 -9.22 -7.11 16.25
C LEU A 123 -9.97 -6.68 17.52
N ASP A 124 -11.21 -7.17 17.67
CA ASP A 124 -12.05 -6.87 18.83
C ASP A 124 -12.20 -5.34 19.08
N GLY A 125 -12.31 -4.57 18.00
CA GLY A 125 -12.43 -3.11 18.06
C GLY A 125 -11.11 -2.37 18.32
N GLU A 126 -9.98 -3.06 18.42
CA GLU A 126 -8.67 -2.48 18.65
C GLU A 126 -7.77 -2.64 17.41
N ARG A 127 -6.94 -1.62 17.17
CA ARG A 127 -5.92 -1.64 16.13
C ARG A 127 -4.68 -2.38 16.63
N GLU A 128 -4.26 -3.39 15.91
CA GLU A 128 -3.07 -4.17 16.21
C GLU A 128 -2.07 -4.09 15.08
N GLU A 129 -0.93 -3.44 15.34
CA GLU A 129 0.14 -3.27 14.37
C GLU A 129 0.87 -4.61 14.12
N VAL A 130 1.08 -4.97 12.86
CA VAL A 130 1.74 -6.23 12.49
C VAL A 130 3.05 -6.00 11.73
N ALA A 131 3.15 -4.94 10.95
CA ALA A 131 4.35 -4.62 10.18
C ALA A 131 4.41 -3.14 9.87
N ARG A 132 5.59 -2.67 9.50
CA ARG A 132 5.78 -1.32 8.98
C ARG A 132 6.90 -1.29 7.97
N CYS A 133 6.92 -0.26 7.12
CA CYS A 133 8.01 -0.06 6.19
C CYS A 133 8.38 1.41 6.00
N THR A 134 9.61 1.59 5.52
CA THR A 134 10.03 2.79 4.81
C THR A 134 10.29 2.38 3.37
N ALA A 135 9.82 3.17 2.41
CA ALA A 135 10.00 2.91 0.99
C ALA A 135 10.35 4.20 0.25
N ASN A 136 11.23 4.10 -0.70
CA ASN A 136 11.67 5.22 -1.53
C ASN A 136 11.38 4.92 -2.99
N PHE A 137 10.94 5.95 -3.71
CA PHE A 137 10.50 5.84 -5.10
C PHE A 137 11.29 6.82 -5.97
N MET A 138 11.68 6.36 -7.17
CA MET A 138 12.42 7.18 -8.10
C MET A 138 11.47 7.96 -9.02
N ARG A 139 11.72 9.25 -9.17
CA ARG A 139 11.02 10.08 -10.15
C ARG A 139 11.73 9.97 -11.51
N ILE A 140 11.07 9.38 -12.49
CA ILE A 140 11.63 9.18 -13.84
C ILE A 140 10.98 10.05 -14.90
N GLY A 141 10.03 10.91 -14.51
CA GLY A 141 9.35 11.84 -15.41
C GLY A 141 8.36 11.20 -16.39
N LYS A 142 8.05 9.90 -16.23
CA LYS A 142 7.07 9.21 -17.08
C LYS A 142 5.68 9.28 -16.46
N GLN A 143 4.69 9.57 -17.30
CA GLN A 143 3.29 9.63 -16.89
C GLN A 143 2.47 8.53 -17.56
N ILE A 144 1.48 8.00 -16.84
CA ILE A 144 0.48 7.11 -17.44
C ILE A 144 -0.43 7.94 -18.35
N GLY A 145 -0.61 7.47 -19.58
CA GLY A 145 -1.54 8.11 -20.54
C GLY A 145 -0.96 9.34 -21.24
N GLY A 146 0.29 9.65 -21.04
CA GLY A 146 1.03 10.64 -21.85
C GLY A 146 1.55 9.96 -23.14
N ARG A 147 1.25 10.56 -24.29
CA ARG A 147 1.88 10.19 -25.57
C ARG A 147 3.30 10.69 -25.61
#